data_8bd7b4f6f8193c9bba8ebfa327ee44a3
#
_entry.id   8bd7b4f6f8193c9bba8ebfa327ee44a3
#
_cell.length_a   1.000
_cell.length_b   1.000
_cell.length_c   1.000
_cell.angle_alpha   90.00
_cell.angle_beta   90.00
_cell.angle_gamma   90.00
#
_symmetry.space_group_name_H-M   'P 1'
#
loop_
_entity.id
_entity.type
_entity.pdbx_description
1 polymer ?
#
loop_
_entity_poly.entity_id
_entity_poly.type
_entity_poly.pdbx_seq_one_letter_code
_entity_poly.pdbx_strand_id
1 'polypeptide(L)'
;MTISKIIAQLKATASTNEKLSILTANKDNAVLRKVFELAYSPRINFWVKSPPIEWIGTRVIDMDILNAIETKVCGRKITGNEARAFISQVLVTLQPEEAVVLQNMINRDLDCGTGSTLANKVWPGTVPEFPVMLASKNTEKTQAKFLKLRKPGEAIVVQTKVDGGRFIYVAGEGGYSRAGNLLNVHNVFAGIDCYIPG
;
A
#
# COMPACT_ATOMS: atom_id res chain seq x y z
N MET A 1 -14.73 19.41 -5.42
CA MET A 1 -15.44 18.25 -4.79
C MET A 1 -14.56 17.76 -3.65
N THR A 2 -15.13 17.47 -2.46
CA THR A 2 -14.36 16.98 -1.29
C THR A 2 -13.92 15.54 -1.48
N ILE A 3 -12.87 15.12 -0.79
CA ILE A 3 -12.34 13.74 -0.90
C ILE A 3 -13.37 12.74 -0.41
N SER A 4 -14.06 13.03 0.68
CA SER A 4 -15.13 12.18 1.23
C SER A 4 -16.24 11.88 0.21
N LYS A 5 -16.66 12.89 -0.57
CA LYS A 5 -17.69 12.70 -1.62
C LYS A 5 -17.19 11.76 -2.73
N ILE A 6 -15.93 11.87 -3.14
CA ILE A 6 -15.35 10.98 -4.15
C ILE A 6 -15.26 9.54 -3.60
N ILE A 7 -14.79 9.37 -2.38
CA ILE A 7 -14.72 8.06 -1.72
C ILE A 7 -16.13 7.45 -1.57
N ALA A 8 -17.13 8.24 -1.20
CA ALA A 8 -18.52 7.79 -1.13
C ALA A 8 -19.06 7.31 -2.49
N GLN A 9 -18.76 8.02 -3.58
CA GLN A 9 -19.11 7.58 -4.93
C GLN A 9 -18.45 6.25 -5.32
N LEU A 10 -17.16 6.07 -4.98
CA LEU A 10 -16.44 4.82 -5.22
C LEU A 10 -17.04 3.66 -4.41
N LYS A 11 -17.47 3.93 -3.18
CA LYS A 11 -18.11 2.93 -2.31
C LYS A 11 -19.50 2.53 -2.81
N ALA A 12 -20.23 3.44 -3.42
CA ALA A 12 -21.62 3.24 -3.87
C ALA A 12 -21.73 2.27 -5.07
N THR A 13 -20.65 2.03 -5.82
CA THR A 13 -20.66 1.11 -6.97
C THR A 13 -19.80 -0.13 -6.73
N ALA A 14 -20.28 -1.29 -7.22
CA ALA A 14 -19.49 -2.52 -7.28
C ALA A 14 -18.71 -2.66 -8.59
N SER A 15 -19.05 -1.88 -9.62
CA SER A 15 -18.47 -1.96 -10.96
C SER A 15 -17.06 -1.38 -11.00
N THR A 16 -16.08 -2.20 -11.37
CA THR A 16 -14.68 -1.77 -11.54
C THR A 16 -14.54 -0.67 -12.62
N ASN A 17 -15.34 -0.76 -13.70
CA ASN A 17 -15.29 0.23 -14.79
C ASN A 17 -15.85 1.58 -14.34
N GLU A 18 -16.94 1.60 -13.56
CA GLU A 18 -17.48 2.82 -12.99
C GLU A 18 -16.50 3.46 -12.00
N LYS A 19 -15.87 2.66 -11.12
CA LYS A 19 -14.81 3.15 -10.23
C LYS A 19 -13.65 3.76 -11.00
N LEU A 20 -13.21 3.12 -12.08
CA LEU A 20 -12.17 3.66 -12.95
C LEU A 20 -12.60 4.99 -13.58
N SER A 21 -13.84 5.10 -14.04
CA SER A 21 -14.40 6.35 -14.59
C SER A 21 -14.41 7.47 -13.55
N ILE A 22 -14.85 7.20 -12.32
CA ILE A 22 -14.86 8.17 -11.22
C ILE A 22 -13.44 8.66 -10.92
N LEU A 23 -12.47 7.74 -10.80
CA LEU A 23 -11.07 8.12 -10.54
C LEU A 23 -10.48 8.93 -11.70
N THR A 24 -10.76 8.53 -12.94
CA THR A 24 -10.29 9.23 -14.15
C THR A 24 -10.86 10.65 -14.25
N ALA A 25 -12.14 10.83 -13.91
CA ALA A 25 -12.76 12.16 -13.85
C ALA A 25 -12.14 13.08 -12.78
N ASN A 26 -11.47 12.50 -11.78
CA ASN A 26 -10.80 13.23 -10.70
C ASN A 26 -9.26 13.09 -10.77
N LYS A 27 -8.69 12.72 -11.92
CA LYS A 27 -7.25 12.45 -12.09
C LYS A 27 -6.34 13.62 -11.71
N ASP A 28 -6.81 14.86 -11.92
CA ASP A 28 -6.06 16.09 -11.64
C ASP A 28 -6.16 16.52 -10.17
N ASN A 29 -6.89 15.77 -9.34
CA ASN A 29 -6.98 16.04 -7.91
C ASN A 29 -5.75 15.46 -7.18
N ALA A 30 -4.76 16.34 -6.93
CA ALA A 30 -3.51 15.97 -6.26
C ALA A 30 -3.74 15.44 -4.83
N VAL A 31 -4.74 15.96 -4.10
CA VAL A 31 -5.07 15.52 -2.73
C VAL A 31 -5.61 14.09 -2.76
N LEU A 32 -6.51 13.78 -3.69
CA LEU A 32 -7.03 12.42 -3.86
C LEU A 32 -5.91 11.42 -4.19
N ARG A 33 -5.04 11.78 -5.15
CA ARG A 33 -3.87 10.97 -5.50
C ARG A 33 -3.00 10.70 -4.27
N LYS A 34 -2.71 11.74 -3.47
CA LYS A 34 -1.89 11.62 -2.26
C LYS A 34 -2.55 10.74 -1.18
N VAL A 35 -3.87 10.81 -1.03
CA VAL A 35 -4.63 9.92 -0.13
C VAL A 35 -4.48 8.45 -0.56
N PHE A 36 -4.57 8.15 -1.85
CA PHE A 36 -4.34 6.79 -2.37
C PHE A 36 -2.89 6.31 -2.17
N GLU A 37 -1.91 7.19 -2.42
CA GLU A 37 -0.50 6.90 -2.16
C GLU A 37 -0.26 6.54 -0.71
N LEU A 38 -0.70 7.39 0.22
CA LEU A 38 -0.54 7.19 1.66
C LEU A 38 -1.28 5.94 2.16
N ALA A 39 -2.48 5.67 1.65
CA ALA A 39 -3.26 4.50 2.04
C ALA A 39 -2.65 3.18 1.58
N TYR A 40 -2.11 3.12 0.36
CA TYR A 40 -1.78 1.84 -0.27
C TYR A 40 -0.29 1.63 -0.54
N SER A 41 0.58 2.64 -0.43
CA SER A 41 2.02 2.46 -0.65
C SER A 41 2.62 1.51 0.39
N PRO A 42 3.25 0.39 -0.01
CA PRO A 42 3.87 -0.54 0.93
C PRO A 42 5.12 0.05 1.62
N ARG A 43 5.63 1.17 1.10
CA ARG A 43 6.81 1.86 1.64
C ARG A 43 6.48 2.87 2.72
N ILE A 44 5.19 3.20 2.89
CA ILE A 44 4.71 4.16 3.90
C ILE A 44 4.09 3.40 5.05
N ASN A 45 4.48 3.71 6.27
CA ASN A 45 3.92 3.16 7.50
C ASN A 45 3.58 4.28 8.46
N PHE A 46 2.40 4.22 9.06
CA PHE A 46 1.99 5.19 10.09
C PHE A 46 2.45 4.79 11.49
N TRP A 47 2.78 3.52 11.72
CA TRP A 47 3.24 2.97 13.01
C TRP A 47 2.24 3.12 14.17
N VAL A 48 1.10 3.71 13.90
CA VAL A 48 -0.01 3.90 14.84
C VAL A 48 -1.33 3.57 14.13
N LYS A 49 -2.31 3.13 14.91
CA LYS A 49 -3.70 3.05 14.45
C LYS A 49 -4.39 4.38 14.71
N SER A 50 -5.35 4.72 13.85
CA SER A 50 -6.14 5.92 14.06
C SER A 50 -6.90 5.84 15.39
N PRO A 51 -6.83 6.90 16.23
CA PRO A 51 -7.63 6.96 17.45
C PRO A 51 -9.13 7.13 17.12
N PRO A 52 -10.04 6.65 17.99
CA PRO A 52 -11.44 6.99 17.91
C PRO A 52 -11.63 8.49 18.26
N ILE A 53 -12.60 9.18 17.65
CA ILE A 53 -12.75 10.63 17.80
C ILE A 53 -14.19 11.08 17.80
N GLU A 54 -14.44 12.12 18.58
CA GLU A 54 -15.62 12.98 18.50
C GLU A 54 -15.33 14.11 17.49
N TRP A 55 -16.23 14.32 16.55
CA TRP A 55 -16.06 15.22 15.41
C TRP A 55 -16.63 16.61 15.72
N ILE A 56 -15.86 17.65 15.51
CA ILE A 56 -16.30 19.03 15.79
C ILE A 56 -15.94 19.98 14.62
N GLY A 57 -15.01 19.58 13.74
CA GLY A 57 -14.40 20.47 12.79
C GLY A 57 -15.19 20.71 11.51
N THR A 58 -14.71 21.67 10.73
CA THR A 58 -15.30 22.11 9.46
C THR A 58 -14.31 22.05 8.28
N ARG A 59 -13.04 21.68 8.54
CA ARG A 59 -12.01 21.58 7.52
C ARG A 59 -12.21 20.36 6.62
N VAL A 60 -11.70 20.44 5.42
CA VAL A 60 -11.54 19.29 4.50
C VAL A 60 -10.09 18.84 4.48
N ILE A 61 -9.84 17.63 4.04
CA ILE A 61 -8.48 17.13 3.81
C ILE A 61 -7.84 17.97 2.72
N ASP A 62 -6.66 18.50 3.02
CA ASP A 62 -5.81 19.27 2.11
C ASP A 62 -4.39 18.71 2.07
N MET A 63 -3.57 19.24 1.16
CA MET A 63 -2.19 18.79 1.00
C MET A 63 -1.32 19.06 2.24
N ASP A 64 -1.58 20.13 2.97
CA ASP A 64 -0.80 20.50 4.16
C ASP A 64 -1.00 19.48 5.27
N ILE A 65 -2.24 19.03 5.47
CA ILE A 65 -2.57 17.94 6.42
C ILE A 65 -1.84 16.65 6.03
N LEU A 66 -1.91 16.26 4.75
CA LEU A 66 -1.30 15.02 4.28
C LEU A 66 0.23 15.07 4.39
N ASN A 67 0.85 16.17 4.00
CA ASN A 67 2.29 16.37 4.11
C ASN A 67 2.76 16.43 5.57
N ALA A 68 1.98 17.03 6.45
CA ALA A 68 2.28 17.07 7.89
C ALA A 68 2.25 15.66 8.50
N ILE A 69 1.25 14.84 8.15
CA ILE A 69 1.16 13.44 8.59
C ILE A 69 2.33 12.62 8.04
N GLU A 70 2.61 12.73 6.75
CA GLU A 70 3.71 12.01 6.13
C GLU A 70 5.05 12.36 6.78
N THR A 71 5.33 13.66 6.93
CA THR A 71 6.61 14.12 7.47
C THR A 71 6.78 13.80 8.96
N LYS A 72 5.75 14.00 9.77
CA LYS A 72 5.84 13.84 11.22
C LYS A 72 5.65 12.40 11.66
N VAL A 73 4.59 11.74 11.15
CA VAL A 73 4.21 10.39 11.60
C VAL A 73 4.94 9.32 10.80
N CYS A 74 4.81 9.32 9.47
CA CYS A 74 5.45 8.31 8.62
C CYS A 74 6.98 8.46 8.64
N GLY A 75 7.48 9.70 8.65
CA GLY A 75 8.90 10.03 8.79
C GLY A 75 9.45 9.84 10.22
N ARG A 76 8.61 9.38 11.17
CA ARG A 76 8.97 9.08 12.57
C ARG A 76 9.61 10.24 13.33
N LYS A 77 9.27 11.50 12.98
CA LYS A 77 9.68 12.66 13.79
C LYS A 77 8.95 12.69 15.14
N ILE A 78 7.72 12.18 15.17
CA ILE A 78 6.94 11.92 16.37
C ILE A 78 6.51 10.45 16.38
N THR A 79 6.39 9.84 17.55
CA THR A 79 6.11 8.40 17.68
C THR A 79 5.16 8.12 18.84
N GLY A 80 4.59 6.91 18.89
CA GLY A 80 3.79 6.43 20.01
C GLY A 80 2.61 7.35 20.35
N ASN A 81 2.52 7.78 21.60
CA ASN A 81 1.42 8.61 22.09
C ASN A 81 1.42 10.02 21.48
N GLU A 82 2.60 10.60 21.19
CA GLU A 82 2.71 11.90 20.55
C GLU A 82 2.14 11.87 19.13
N ALA A 83 2.45 10.82 18.36
CA ALA A 83 1.89 10.63 17.02
C ALA A 83 0.37 10.44 17.08
N ARG A 84 -0.14 9.69 18.06
CA ARG A 84 -1.59 9.52 18.26
C ARG A 84 -2.27 10.84 18.63
N ALA A 85 -1.68 11.62 19.54
CA ALA A 85 -2.19 12.93 19.92
C ALA A 85 -2.24 13.90 18.73
N PHE A 86 -1.18 13.93 17.92
CA PHE A 86 -1.12 14.73 16.70
C PHE A 86 -2.24 14.34 15.71
N ILE A 87 -2.42 13.03 15.45
CA ILE A 87 -3.51 12.54 14.59
C ILE A 87 -4.86 12.96 15.16
N SER A 88 -5.09 12.82 16.49
CA SER A 88 -6.34 13.25 17.14
C SER A 88 -6.60 14.73 16.91
N GLN A 89 -5.59 15.58 17.08
CA GLN A 89 -5.73 17.03 16.86
C GLN A 89 -6.11 17.36 15.42
N VAL A 90 -5.50 16.66 14.43
CA VAL A 90 -5.85 16.84 13.02
C VAL A 90 -7.30 16.42 12.76
N LEU A 91 -7.67 15.23 13.22
CA LEU A 91 -9.00 14.68 12.99
C LEU A 91 -10.12 15.57 13.54
N VAL A 92 -9.95 16.12 14.76
CA VAL A 92 -10.94 17.02 15.39
C VAL A 92 -11.19 18.30 14.55
N THR A 93 -10.23 18.74 13.72
CA THR A 93 -10.42 19.90 12.86
C THR A 93 -11.22 19.61 11.59
N LEU A 94 -11.37 18.35 11.22
CA LEU A 94 -12.01 17.93 9.97
C LEU A 94 -13.53 17.79 10.10
N GLN A 95 -14.22 17.93 8.97
CA GLN A 95 -15.62 17.51 8.84
C GLN A 95 -15.72 16.00 9.11
N PRO A 96 -16.83 15.49 9.68
CA PRO A 96 -16.97 14.09 10.05
C PRO A 96 -16.64 13.11 8.93
N GLU A 97 -17.13 13.37 7.72
CA GLU A 97 -16.91 12.49 6.56
C GLU A 97 -15.45 12.50 6.09
N GLU A 98 -14.79 13.64 6.14
CA GLU A 98 -13.37 13.78 5.80
C GLU A 98 -12.49 13.09 6.86
N ALA A 99 -12.85 13.20 8.12
CA ALA A 99 -12.15 12.55 9.20
C ALA A 99 -12.24 11.02 9.12
N VAL A 100 -13.39 10.46 8.71
CA VAL A 100 -13.53 9.02 8.41
C VAL A 100 -12.58 8.59 7.28
N VAL A 101 -12.47 9.37 6.21
CA VAL A 101 -11.52 9.08 5.13
C VAL A 101 -10.08 9.10 5.64
N LEU A 102 -9.71 10.08 6.46
CA LEU A 102 -8.36 10.16 7.04
C LEU A 102 -8.07 8.98 7.98
N GLN A 103 -9.04 8.56 8.81
CA GLN A 103 -8.90 7.37 9.64
C GLN A 103 -8.69 6.10 8.81
N ASN A 104 -9.49 5.93 7.77
CA ASN A 104 -9.40 4.81 6.86
C ASN A 104 -8.05 4.77 6.15
N MET A 105 -7.55 5.93 5.70
CA MET A 105 -6.22 6.06 5.10
C MET A 105 -5.12 5.60 6.08
N ILE A 106 -5.16 6.05 7.33
CA ILE A 106 -4.19 5.67 8.37
C ILE A 106 -4.27 4.17 8.67
N ASN A 107 -5.49 3.60 8.66
CA ASN A 107 -5.72 2.16 8.85
C ASN A 107 -5.42 1.33 7.59
N ARG A 108 -4.97 1.95 6.50
CA ARG A 108 -4.55 1.31 5.25
C ARG A 108 -5.67 0.66 4.45
N ASP A 109 -6.90 1.12 4.63
CA ASP A 109 -8.06 0.70 3.83
C ASP A 109 -9.06 1.85 3.72
N LEU A 110 -9.22 2.41 2.53
CA LEU A 110 -10.17 3.51 2.28
C LEU A 110 -11.63 3.06 2.27
N ASP A 111 -11.91 1.77 2.46
CA ASP A 111 -13.26 1.20 2.50
C ASP A 111 -14.14 1.61 1.29
N CYS A 112 -13.52 1.70 0.13
CA CYS A 112 -14.20 2.10 -1.11
C CYS A 112 -14.15 1.01 -2.20
N GLY A 113 -13.63 -0.18 -1.86
CA GLY A 113 -13.49 -1.30 -2.80
C GLY A 113 -12.56 -1.01 -3.98
N THR A 114 -11.63 -0.05 -3.82
CA THR A 114 -10.54 0.24 -4.76
C THR A 114 -9.21 0.16 -4.02
N GLY A 115 -8.17 -0.30 -4.71
CA GLY A 115 -6.83 -0.43 -4.15
C GLY A 115 -5.75 0.07 -5.12
N SER A 116 -4.51 -0.33 -4.87
CA SER A 116 -3.32 0.05 -5.63
C SER A 116 -3.46 -0.18 -7.14
N THR A 117 -4.04 -1.30 -7.55
CA THR A 117 -4.18 -1.66 -8.98
C THR A 117 -5.02 -0.63 -9.75
N LEU A 118 -6.15 -0.17 -9.18
CA LEU A 118 -6.99 0.83 -9.83
C LEU A 118 -6.34 2.22 -9.76
N ALA A 119 -5.73 2.57 -8.63
CA ALA A 119 -4.99 3.81 -8.46
C ALA A 119 -3.86 3.91 -9.51
N ASN A 120 -3.07 2.87 -9.71
CA ASN A 120 -1.98 2.86 -10.68
C ASN A 120 -2.45 2.90 -12.15
N LYS A 121 -3.68 2.48 -12.45
CA LYS A 121 -4.25 2.66 -13.81
C LYS A 121 -4.52 4.14 -14.12
N VAL A 122 -4.88 4.94 -13.12
CA VAL A 122 -5.18 6.37 -13.29
C VAL A 122 -3.93 7.23 -13.06
N TRP A 123 -3.13 6.86 -12.07
CA TRP A 123 -1.89 7.54 -11.69
C TRP A 123 -0.72 6.53 -11.71
N PRO A 124 -0.13 6.25 -12.87
CA PRO A 124 0.95 5.27 -12.98
C PRO A 124 2.10 5.55 -12.00
N GLY A 125 2.51 4.51 -11.27
CA GLY A 125 3.62 4.61 -10.32
C GLY A 125 3.32 5.32 -8.99
N THR A 126 2.07 5.75 -8.74
CA THR A 126 1.70 6.40 -7.46
C THR A 126 1.82 5.41 -6.29
N VAL A 127 1.40 4.17 -6.49
CA VAL A 127 1.65 3.11 -5.52
C VAL A 127 2.77 2.22 -6.05
N PRO A 128 3.96 2.24 -5.41
CA PRO A 128 5.08 1.42 -5.87
C PRO A 128 4.72 -0.07 -5.85
N GLU A 129 5.01 -0.75 -6.94
CA GLU A 129 4.89 -2.20 -7.06
C GLU A 129 6.30 -2.81 -7.09
N PHE A 130 6.50 -3.85 -6.30
CA PHE A 130 7.72 -4.64 -6.35
C PHE A 130 7.37 -6.01 -6.90
N PRO A 131 7.80 -6.34 -8.13
CA PRO A 131 7.43 -7.58 -8.77
C PRO A 131 8.03 -8.77 -8.02
N VAL A 132 7.17 -9.56 -7.42
CA VAL A 132 7.57 -10.79 -6.73
C VAL A 132 6.78 -11.96 -7.27
N MET A 133 7.45 -13.09 -7.47
CA MET A 133 6.76 -14.33 -7.81
C MET A 133 5.93 -14.80 -6.62
N LEU A 134 4.63 -14.98 -6.86
CA LEU A 134 3.70 -15.49 -5.86
C LEU A 134 3.37 -16.95 -6.16
N ALA A 135 3.39 -17.77 -5.10
CA ALA A 135 2.90 -19.14 -5.21
C ALA A 135 1.37 -19.15 -5.41
N SER A 136 0.91 -19.97 -6.31
CA SER A 136 -0.52 -20.25 -6.48
C SER A 136 -0.99 -21.32 -5.50
N LYS A 137 -2.24 -21.23 -5.03
CA LYS A 137 -2.84 -22.33 -4.27
C LYS A 137 -2.91 -23.60 -5.11
N ASN A 138 -2.65 -24.73 -4.48
CA ASN A 138 -2.78 -26.03 -5.13
C ASN A 138 -4.28 -26.38 -5.28
N THR A 139 -4.84 -26.10 -6.45
CA THR A 139 -6.21 -26.43 -6.86
C THR A 139 -6.18 -27.20 -8.18
N GLU A 140 -7.21 -27.95 -8.48
CA GLU A 140 -7.32 -28.68 -9.77
C GLU A 140 -7.07 -27.76 -10.98
N LYS A 141 -7.61 -26.54 -10.94
CA LYS A 141 -7.39 -25.52 -11.98
C LYS A 141 -5.93 -25.11 -12.13
N THR A 142 -5.22 -24.91 -11.01
CA THR A 142 -3.79 -24.53 -11.05
C THR A 142 -2.92 -25.71 -11.43
N GLN A 143 -3.25 -26.93 -11.02
CA GLN A 143 -2.58 -28.15 -11.47
C GLN A 143 -2.73 -28.35 -12.99
N ALA A 144 -3.95 -28.24 -13.52
CA ALA A 144 -4.20 -28.34 -14.96
C ALA A 144 -3.43 -27.28 -15.76
N LYS A 145 -3.38 -26.03 -15.25
CA LYS A 145 -2.58 -24.96 -15.87
C LYS A 145 -1.09 -25.30 -15.84
N PHE A 146 -0.57 -25.78 -14.72
CA PHE A 146 0.83 -26.16 -14.56
C PHE A 146 1.21 -27.29 -15.53
N LEU A 147 0.40 -28.34 -15.61
CA LEU A 147 0.63 -29.46 -16.53
C LEU A 147 0.64 -29.04 -18.00
N LYS A 148 -0.20 -28.06 -18.38
CA LYS A 148 -0.21 -27.50 -19.74
C LYS A 148 1.04 -26.67 -20.07
N LEU A 149 1.61 -25.98 -19.08
CA LEU A 149 2.78 -25.15 -19.27
C LEU A 149 4.10 -25.94 -19.21
N ARG A 150 4.08 -27.11 -18.55
CA ARG A 150 5.24 -27.98 -18.41
C ARG A 150 5.64 -28.58 -19.76
N LYS A 151 6.90 -28.43 -20.12
CA LYS A 151 7.46 -29.13 -21.29
C LYS A 151 7.75 -30.59 -20.96
N PRO A 152 7.61 -31.50 -21.94
CA PRO A 152 8.05 -32.89 -21.76
C PRO A 152 9.52 -32.96 -21.34
N GLY A 153 9.83 -33.72 -20.28
CA GLY A 153 11.18 -33.87 -19.76
C GLY A 153 11.64 -32.82 -18.76
N GLU A 154 10.88 -31.75 -18.52
CA GLU A 154 11.19 -30.80 -17.44
C GLU A 154 11.09 -31.45 -16.06
N ALA A 155 12.10 -31.27 -15.22
CA ALA A 155 12.11 -31.71 -13.84
C ALA A 155 11.13 -30.88 -12.99
N ILE A 156 10.46 -31.52 -12.03
CA ILE A 156 9.69 -30.86 -10.99
C ILE A 156 10.57 -30.78 -9.74
N VAL A 157 10.81 -29.57 -9.27
CA VAL A 157 11.53 -29.35 -8.01
C VAL A 157 10.51 -29.27 -6.88
N VAL A 158 10.67 -30.12 -5.87
CA VAL A 158 9.86 -30.12 -4.64
C VAL A 158 10.75 -29.68 -3.49
N GLN A 159 10.31 -28.66 -2.77
CA GLN A 159 11.05 -28.09 -1.64
C GLN A 159 10.14 -27.94 -0.43
N THR A 160 10.70 -28.08 0.77
CA THR A 160 10.00 -27.72 1.99
C THR A 160 9.79 -26.20 2.03
N LYS A 161 8.54 -25.78 2.27
CA LYS A 161 8.25 -24.36 2.50
C LYS A 161 8.71 -23.99 3.91
N VAL A 162 9.79 -23.23 3.98
CA VAL A 162 10.25 -22.64 5.25
C VAL A 162 9.32 -21.52 5.66
N ASP A 163 8.95 -21.47 6.94
CA ASP A 163 8.20 -20.36 7.51
C ASP A 163 9.17 -19.22 7.88
N GLY A 164 8.84 -17.99 7.43
CA GLY A 164 9.70 -16.84 7.65
C GLY A 164 9.39 -15.67 6.74
N GLY A 165 10.14 -14.59 6.91
CA GLY A 165 10.09 -13.42 6.05
C GLY A 165 10.77 -13.69 4.70
N ARG A 166 10.18 -13.17 3.60
CA ARG A 166 10.84 -13.23 2.29
C ARG A 166 11.94 -12.18 2.22
N PHE A 167 13.12 -12.63 1.89
CA PHE A 167 14.26 -11.80 1.50
C PHE A 167 14.52 -11.98 0.01
N ILE A 168 14.69 -10.88 -0.71
CA ILE A 168 15.00 -10.86 -2.14
C ILE A 168 16.30 -10.08 -2.28
N TYR A 169 17.33 -10.74 -2.79
CA TYR A 169 18.60 -10.10 -3.07
C TYR A 169 18.71 -9.79 -4.56
N VAL A 170 19.10 -8.56 -4.87
CA VAL A 170 19.39 -8.11 -6.23
C VAL A 170 20.88 -7.78 -6.28
N ALA A 171 21.63 -8.51 -7.09
CA ALA A 171 23.08 -8.35 -7.21
C ALA A 171 23.44 -6.90 -7.57
N GLY A 172 24.38 -6.33 -6.82
CA GLY A 172 24.81 -4.93 -6.99
C GLY A 172 23.88 -3.88 -6.39
N GLU A 173 22.64 -4.23 -6.00
CA GLU A 173 21.67 -3.27 -5.46
C GLU A 173 21.39 -3.49 -3.96
N GLY A 174 21.32 -4.74 -3.50
CA GLY A 174 21.11 -5.09 -2.09
C GLY A 174 19.90 -5.99 -1.83
N GLY A 175 19.50 -6.07 -0.58
CA GLY A 175 18.43 -6.94 -0.10
C GLY A 175 17.11 -6.21 0.10
N TYR A 176 16.02 -6.83 -0.30
CA TYR A 176 14.69 -6.23 -0.25
C TYR A 176 13.69 -7.14 0.46
N SER A 177 12.75 -6.53 1.16
CA SER A 177 11.55 -7.22 1.66
C SER A 177 10.58 -7.54 0.51
N ARG A 178 9.55 -8.35 0.78
CA ARG A 178 8.47 -8.63 -0.18
C ARG A 178 7.78 -7.36 -0.71
N ALA A 179 7.76 -6.30 0.08
CA ALA A 179 7.16 -5.01 -0.30
C ALA A 179 8.11 -4.09 -1.08
N GLY A 180 9.35 -4.53 -1.33
CA GLY A 180 10.38 -3.72 -2.00
C GLY A 180 11.06 -2.70 -1.08
N ASN A 181 10.95 -2.86 0.23
CA ASN A 181 11.72 -2.03 1.17
C ASN A 181 13.14 -2.55 1.28
N LEU A 182 14.11 -1.65 1.10
CA LEU A 182 15.52 -1.97 1.32
C LEU A 182 15.73 -2.42 2.77
N LEU A 183 16.41 -3.54 2.93
CA LEU A 183 16.76 -4.09 4.25
C LEU A 183 18.24 -3.86 4.51
N ASN A 184 18.55 -3.31 5.68
CA ASN A 184 19.93 -3.15 6.10
C ASN A 184 20.44 -4.51 6.65
N VAL A 185 21.00 -5.32 5.76
CA VAL A 185 21.45 -6.68 6.07
C VAL A 185 22.93 -6.88 5.77
N HIS A 186 23.69 -5.81 5.61
CA HIS A 186 25.09 -5.85 5.21
C HIS A 186 25.96 -6.81 6.03
N ASN A 187 25.70 -6.92 7.34
CA ASN A 187 26.47 -7.80 8.21
C ASN A 187 26.01 -9.26 8.20
N VAL A 188 24.79 -9.53 7.71
CA VAL A 188 24.20 -10.89 7.72
C VAL A 188 24.48 -11.64 6.42
N PHE A 189 24.54 -10.91 5.30
CA PHE A 189 24.71 -11.47 3.96
C PHE A 189 25.97 -10.95 3.27
N ALA A 190 26.99 -10.54 4.04
CA ALA A 190 28.27 -10.15 3.49
C ALA A 190 28.87 -11.31 2.66
N GLY A 191 29.23 -11.02 1.40
CA GLY A 191 29.78 -12.02 0.49
C GLY A 191 28.75 -12.90 -0.24
N ILE A 192 27.44 -12.63 -0.12
CA ILE A 192 26.41 -13.40 -0.85
C ILE A 192 26.60 -13.36 -2.37
N ASP A 193 27.17 -12.29 -2.90
CA ASP A 193 27.48 -12.13 -4.33
C ASP A 193 28.41 -13.23 -4.86
N CYS A 194 29.24 -13.83 -3.99
CA CYS A 194 30.14 -14.93 -4.37
C CYS A 194 29.41 -16.22 -4.73
N TYR A 195 28.15 -16.36 -4.31
CA TYR A 195 27.33 -17.57 -4.51
C TYR A 195 26.25 -17.43 -5.58
N ILE A 196 26.13 -16.26 -6.18
CA ILE A 196 25.13 -16.00 -7.23
C ILE A 196 25.85 -16.01 -8.58
N PRO A 197 25.58 -17.01 -9.44
CA PRO A 197 26.09 -17.01 -10.82
C PRO A 197 25.58 -15.78 -11.55
N GLY A 198 26.48 -15.07 -12.24
CA GLY A 198 26.16 -13.96 -13.12
C GLY A 198 25.34 -14.35 -14.34
#